data_256d80e0324fb06a547ec7ebde5faf8a
#
_entry.id   256d80e0324fb06a547ec7ebde5faf8a
#
_cell.length_a   1.000
_cell.length_b   1.000
_cell.length_c   1.000
_cell.angle_alpha   90.00
_cell.angle_beta   90.00
_cell.angle_gamma   90.00
#
_symmetry.space_group_name_H-M   'P 1'
#
loop_
_entity.id
_entity.type
_entity.pdbx_description
1 polymer ?
#
loop_
_entity_poly.entity_id
_entity_poly.type
_entity_poly.pdbx_seq_one_letter_code
_entity_poly.pdbx_strand_id
1 'polypeptide(L)'
;LVGENRHRAMGDTEMMAAFIGVAINELGEHVVQEVALALLKQQAIPANLDQLEINAIPDTFGVYLFHGESALLYVGKSVTLRTRVLSHFQGDHSSAKEMRIAQEIKRIEYRVASGELGALLLESHLIKEYQPIHNRQLRRERQLCAWQVSDDPAARPLVTLIYESDIDWTTLDNVFGTFKTKRQAVEVLNKLADEHGLCD
;
A
#
# COMPACT_ATOMS: atom_id res chain seq x y z
N LEU A 1 -25.70 3.48 -33.07
CA LEU A 1 -24.57 2.74 -33.66
C LEU A 1 -24.69 1.25 -33.27
N VAL A 2 -25.08 0.40 -34.23
CA VAL A 2 -25.18 -1.06 -34.06
C VAL A 2 -24.01 -1.66 -34.81
N GLY A 3 -23.00 -2.13 -34.09
CA GLY A 3 -21.83 -2.79 -34.71
C GLY A 3 -22.09 -4.27 -34.94
N GLU A 4 -21.84 -4.77 -36.13
CA GLU A 4 -22.08 -6.17 -36.55
C GLU A 4 -21.11 -7.19 -35.90
N ASN A 5 -20.03 -6.78 -35.27
CA ASN A 5 -18.99 -7.65 -34.67
C ASN A 5 -18.70 -7.33 -33.20
N ARG A 6 -19.76 -7.24 -32.37
CA ARG A 6 -19.60 -7.07 -30.93
C ARG A 6 -18.74 -8.19 -30.32
N HIS A 7 -17.83 -7.83 -29.39
CA HIS A 7 -16.91 -8.71 -28.67
C HIS A 7 -15.68 -9.20 -29.45
N ARG A 8 -15.34 -8.55 -30.56
CA ARG A 8 -14.01 -8.68 -31.17
C ARG A 8 -13.27 -7.36 -30.97
N ALA A 9 -12.01 -7.39 -30.52
CA ALA A 9 -11.21 -6.20 -30.21
C ALA A 9 -11.23 -5.15 -31.33
N MET A 10 -11.24 -5.59 -32.58
CA MET A 10 -11.29 -4.70 -33.75
C MET A 10 -12.67 -4.02 -33.88
N GLY A 11 -13.76 -4.76 -33.70
CA GLY A 11 -15.12 -4.20 -33.76
C GLY A 11 -15.42 -3.19 -32.67
N ASP A 12 -14.88 -3.42 -31.47
CA ASP A 12 -15.02 -2.49 -30.34
C ASP A 12 -14.21 -1.19 -30.61
N THR A 13 -13.03 -1.31 -31.22
CA THR A 13 -12.20 -0.16 -31.62
C THR A 13 -12.85 0.68 -32.72
N GLU A 14 -13.43 0.02 -33.75
CA GLU A 14 -14.16 0.70 -34.82
C GLU A 14 -15.39 1.44 -34.30
N MET A 15 -16.12 0.83 -33.38
CA MET A 15 -17.30 1.42 -32.77
C MET A 15 -16.94 2.64 -31.91
N MET A 16 -15.82 2.59 -31.17
CA MET A 16 -15.32 3.70 -30.39
C MET A 16 -14.86 4.87 -31.31
N ALA A 17 -14.15 4.57 -32.38
CA ALA A 17 -13.75 5.58 -33.37
C ALA A 17 -14.97 6.26 -34.04
N ALA A 18 -15.99 5.49 -34.41
CA ALA A 18 -17.23 6.02 -34.96
C ALA A 18 -17.99 6.91 -33.93
N PHE A 19 -18.04 6.49 -32.66
CA PHE A 19 -18.63 7.28 -31.58
C PHE A 19 -17.92 8.63 -31.42
N ILE A 20 -16.58 8.63 -31.37
CA ILE A 20 -15.78 9.85 -31.27
C ILE A 20 -16.04 10.77 -32.47
N GLY A 21 -16.12 10.21 -33.70
CA GLY A 21 -16.43 10.97 -34.90
C GLY A 21 -17.80 11.66 -34.83
N VAL A 22 -18.83 10.98 -34.35
CA VAL A 22 -20.15 11.55 -34.12
C VAL A 22 -20.11 12.64 -33.04
N ALA A 23 -19.42 12.39 -31.93
CA ALA A 23 -19.28 13.37 -30.85
C ALA A 23 -18.56 14.65 -31.32
N ILE A 24 -17.54 14.55 -32.15
CA ILE A 24 -16.83 15.69 -32.73
C ILE A 24 -17.78 16.51 -33.65
N ASN A 25 -18.58 15.83 -34.48
CA ASN A 25 -19.53 16.51 -35.36
C ASN A 25 -20.65 17.24 -34.62
N GLU A 26 -21.16 16.65 -33.54
CA GLU A 26 -22.29 17.20 -32.77
C GLU A 26 -21.85 18.28 -31.76
N LEU A 27 -20.71 18.09 -31.08
CA LEU A 27 -20.27 18.93 -29.97
C LEU A 27 -19.10 19.87 -30.32
N GLY A 28 -18.43 19.60 -31.41
CA GLY A 28 -17.20 20.28 -31.83
C GLY A 28 -15.93 19.64 -31.24
N GLU A 29 -14.85 19.68 -32.01
CA GLU A 29 -13.56 19.05 -31.68
C GLU A 29 -12.98 19.55 -30.35
N HIS A 30 -13.07 20.86 -30.10
CA HIS A 30 -12.53 21.47 -28.87
C HIS A 30 -13.21 20.92 -27.60
N VAL A 31 -14.54 20.77 -27.62
CA VAL A 31 -15.29 20.24 -26.48
C VAL A 31 -14.96 18.77 -26.23
N VAL A 32 -14.88 17.96 -27.29
CA VAL A 32 -14.54 16.53 -27.17
C VAL A 32 -13.12 16.37 -26.66
N GLN A 33 -12.18 17.22 -27.14
CA GLN A 33 -10.80 17.20 -26.67
C GLN A 33 -10.67 17.62 -25.19
N GLU A 34 -11.40 18.66 -24.77
CA GLU A 34 -11.41 19.12 -23.38
C GLU A 34 -11.97 18.03 -22.43
N VAL A 35 -13.09 17.41 -22.80
CA VAL A 35 -13.69 16.30 -22.03
C VAL A 35 -12.75 15.09 -21.99
N ALA A 36 -12.14 14.72 -23.12
CA ALA A 36 -11.19 13.61 -23.16
C ALA A 36 -9.97 13.87 -22.26
N LEU A 37 -9.42 15.07 -22.29
CA LEU A 37 -8.31 15.47 -21.41
C LEU A 37 -8.72 15.50 -19.93
N ALA A 38 -9.95 15.91 -19.61
CA ALA A 38 -10.49 15.86 -18.26
C ALA A 38 -10.65 14.43 -17.78
N LEU A 39 -11.17 13.51 -18.62
CA LEU A 39 -11.30 12.10 -18.32
C LEU A 39 -9.95 11.39 -18.15
N LEU A 40 -8.97 11.72 -18.98
CA LEU A 40 -7.61 11.19 -18.86
C LEU A 40 -6.87 11.69 -17.61
N LYS A 41 -7.25 12.88 -17.10
CA LYS A 41 -6.73 13.41 -15.82
C LYS A 41 -7.46 12.86 -14.61
N GLN A 42 -8.69 12.35 -14.77
CA GLN A 42 -9.38 11.70 -13.68
C GLN A 42 -8.65 10.42 -13.30
N GLN A 43 -8.29 10.34 -12.04
CA GLN A 43 -7.75 9.10 -11.46
C GLN A 43 -8.83 8.03 -11.58
N ALA A 44 -8.49 6.91 -12.23
CA ALA A 44 -9.39 5.77 -12.34
C ALA A 44 -9.57 5.14 -10.96
N ILE A 45 -10.60 5.57 -10.24
CA ILE A 45 -10.96 5.03 -8.93
C ILE A 45 -12.05 3.98 -9.17
N PRO A 46 -11.96 2.79 -8.51
CA PRO A 46 -13.03 1.82 -8.56
C PRO A 46 -14.38 2.43 -8.19
N ALA A 47 -15.41 2.12 -8.95
CA ALA A 47 -16.77 2.69 -8.76
C ALA A 47 -17.38 2.41 -7.36
N ASN A 48 -16.81 1.47 -6.64
CA ASN A 48 -17.24 1.08 -5.29
C ASN A 48 -16.62 1.92 -4.17
N LEU A 49 -15.69 2.84 -4.49
CA LEU A 49 -14.98 3.69 -3.53
C LEU A 49 -15.42 5.15 -3.67
N ASP A 50 -15.55 5.82 -2.53
CA ASP A 50 -15.83 7.25 -2.50
C ASP A 50 -14.51 8.03 -2.69
N GLN A 51 -14.52 8.98 -3.65
CA GLN A 51 -13.43 9.91 -3.88
C GLN A 51 -13.09 10.72 -2.62
N LEU A 52 -14.08 11.06 -1.80
CA LEU A 52 -13.86 11.82 -0.56
C LEU A 52 -13.06 11.01 0.47
N GLU A 53 -13.33 9.70 0.58
CA GLU A 53 -12.56 8.82 1.48
C GLU A 53 -11.09 8.74 1.05
N ILE A 54 -10.82 8.64 -0.24
CA ILE A 54 -9.44 8.60 -0.76
C ILE A 54 -8.71 9.92 -0.53
N ASN A 55 -9.40 11.05 -0.72
CA ASN A 55 -8.83 12.36 -0.51
C ASN A 55 -8.52 12.65 0.98
N ALA A 56 -9.24 11.99 1.89
CA ALA A 56 -9.00 12.07 3.33
C ALA A 56 -7.75 11.29 3.80
N ILE A 57 -7.20 10.39 2.97
CA ILE A 57 -5.98 9.64 3.29
C ILE A 57 -4.81 10.62 3.35
N PRO A 58 -4.07 10.71 4.48
CA PRO A 58 -2.91 11.59 4.57
C PRO A 58 -1.75 11.06 3.73
N ASP A 59 -0.91 11.96 3.23
CA ASP A 59 0.26 11.57 2.44
C ASP A 59 1.51 11.48 3.32
N THR A 60 1.51 10.49 4.21
CA THR A 60 2.54 10.23 5.21
C THR A 60 2.85 8.74 5.31
N PHE A 61 3.81 8.38 6.17
CA PHE A 61 4.14 6.98 6.47
C PHE A 61 2.96 6.24 7.09
N GLY A 62 2.73 5.02 6.66
CA GLY A 62 1.71 4.19 7.26
C GLY A 62 1.40 2.92 6.49
N VAL A 63 0.32 2.29 6.89
CA VAL A 63 -0.22 1.06 6.33
C VAL A 63 -1.64 1.29 5.86
N TYR A 64 -1.98 0.76 4.70
CA TYR A 64 -3.34 0.77 4.14
C TYR A 64 -3.88 -0.65 4.03
N LEU A 65 -5.20 -0.77 4.25
CA LEU A 65 -5.92 -2.02 4.24
C LEU A 65 -7.06 -1.94 3.23
N PHE A 66 -7.11 -2.86 2.30
CA PHE A 66 -8.17 -2.97 1.31
C PHE A 66 -9.16 -4.04 1.74
N HIS A 67 -10.39 -3.60 2.03
CA HIS A 67 -11.49 -4.47 2.43
C HIS A 67 -12.40 -4.77 1.24
N GLY A 68 -12.76 -6.04 1.07
CA GLY A 68 -13.85 -6.48 0.21
C GLY A 68 -15.16 -6.55 0.97
N GLU A 69 -16.15 -7.24 0.40
CA GLU A 69 -17.49 -7.40 1.02
C GLU A 69 -17.43 -8.11 2.38
N SER A 70 -16.67 -9.20 2.47
CA SER A 70 -16.65 -10.07 3.66
C SER A 70 -15.25 -10.36 4.20
N ALA A 71 -14.18 -9.90 3.52
CA ALA A 71 -12.81 -10.24 3.89
C ALA A 71 -11.83 -9.09 3.62
N LEU A 72 -10.72 -9.10 4.36
CA LEU A 72 -9.58 -8.24 4.09
C LEU A 72 -8.83 -8.79 2.87
N LEU A 73 -8.74 -7.99 1.81
CA LEU A 73 -8.13 -8.37 0.55
C LEU A 73 -6.61 -8.22 0.60
N TYR A 74 -6.16 -7.07 1.08
CA TYR A 74 -4.75 -6.71 1.02
C TYR A 74 -4.35 -5.72 2.12
N VAL A 75 -3.13 -5.87 2.61
CA VAL A 75 -2.45 -4.92 3.47
C VAL A 75 -1.15 -4.51 2.78
N GLY A 76 -0.82 -3.23 2.81
CA GLY A 76 0.43 -2.71 2.26
C GLY A 76 0.93 -1.48 2.99
N LYS A 77 2.25 -1.29 3.03
CA LYS A 77 2.89 -0.10 3.61
C LYS A 77 3.24 0.93 2.55
N SER A 78 3.37 2.19 2.98
CA SER A 78 3.90 3.26 2.14
C SER A 78 4.57 4.35 2.96
N VAL A 79 5.48 5.07 2.33
CA VAL A 79 6.04 6.34 2.83
C VAL A 79 5.12 7.51 2.47
N THR A 80 4.23 7.33 1.49
CA THR A 80 3.22 8.27 0.99
C THR A 80 1.91 7.51 0.75
N LEU A 81 1.07 7.42 1.80
CA LEU A 81 -0.11 6.56 1.79
C LEU A 81 -1.05 6.83 0.62
N ARG A 82 -1.53 8.09 0.47
CA ARG A 82 -2.50 8.45 -0.58
C ARG A 82 -1.96 8.17 -1.97
N THR A 83 -0.74 8.62 -2.26
CA THR A 83 -0.08 8.39 -3.54
C THR A 83 0.01 6.89 -3.85
N ARG A 84 0.36 6.07 -2.86
CA ARG A 84 0.46 4.62 -3.02
C ARG A 84 -0.89 3.95 -3.24
N VAL A 85 -1.91 4.33 -2.48
CA VAL A 85 -3.28 3.83 -2.66
C VAL A 85 -3.78 4.13 -4.07
N LEU A 86 -3.61 5.37 -4.53
CA LEU A 86 -3.99 5.77 -5.88
C LEU A 86 -3.24 4.99 -6.97
N SER A 87 -1.96 4.70 -6.77
CA SER A 87 -1.16 3.94 -7.74
C SER A 87 -1.68 2.51 -7.99
N HIS A 88 -2.43 1.93 -7.06
CA HIS A 88 -3.10 0.62 -7.27
C HIS A 88 -4.24 0.69 -8.28
N PHE A 89 -4.79 1.86 -8.52
CA PHE A 89 -5.93 2.07 -9.42
C PHE A 89 -5.51 2.80 -10.71
N GLN A 90 -4.27 3.28 -10.78
CA GLN A 90 -3.73 3.97 -11.95
C GLN A 90 -2.96 3.00 -12.86
N GLY A 91 -3.35 2.93 -14.11
CA GLY A 91 -2.63 2.22 -15.15
C GLY A 91 -3.22 0.87 -15.55
N ASP A 92 -2.64 0.29 -16.57
CA ASP A 92 -2.89 -1.09 -16.97
C ASP A 92 -2.49 -2.00 -15.80
N HIS A 93 -3.46 -2.64 -15.18
CA HIS A 93 -3.23 -3.56 -14.07
C HIS A 93 -2.19 -4.60 -14.50
N SER A 94 -0.94 -4.37 -14.13
CA SER A 94 0.22 -5.17 -14.56
C SER A 94 0.18 -6.60 -14.02
N SER A 95 -0.71 -6.86 -13.03
CA SER A 95 -0.89 -8.17 -12.44
C SER A 95 -2.37 -8.54 -12.27
N ALA A 96 -2.67 -9.82 -12.47
CA ALA A 96 -4.00 -10.38 -12.19
C ALA A 96 -4.44 -10.15 -10.71
N LYS A 97 -3.48 -9.97 -9.80
CA LYS A 97 -3.72 -9.64 -8.40
C LYS A 97 -4.31 -8.23 -8.24
N GLU A 98 -3.68 -7.23 -8.87
CA GLU A 98 -4.12 -5.83 -8.79
C GLU A 98 -5.50 -5.64 -9.41
N MET A 99 -5.74 -6.30 -10.55
CA MET A 99 -7.06 -6.31 -11.18
C MET A 99 -8.14 -6.87 -10.25
N ARG A 100 -7.89 -8.01 -9.58
CA ARG A 100 -8.84 -8.58 -8.62
C ARG A 100 -9.09 -7.66 -7.43
N ILE A 101 -8.05 -7.08 -6.86
CA ILE A 101 -8.18 -6.12 -5.77
C ILE A 101 -9.07 -4.95 -6.19
N ALA A 102 -8.83 -4.36 -7.36
CA ALA A 102 -9.61 -3.23 -7.87
C ALA A 102 -11.10 -3.57 -8.12
N GLN A 103 -11.40 -4.82 -8.50
CA GLN A 103 -12.78 -5.29 -8.70
C GLN A 103 -13.52 -5.59 -7.38
N GLU A 104 -12.82 -6.11 -6.39
CA GLU A 104 -13.40 -6.63 -5.15
C GLU A 104 -13.41 -5.59 -4.01
N ILE A 105 -12.62 -4.51 -4.10
CA ILE A 105 -12.49 -3.52 -3.04
C ILE A 105 -13.80 -2.77 -2.81
N LYS A 106 -14.15 -2.58 -1.53
CA LYS A 106 -15.34 -1.85 -1.08
C LYS A 106 -15.01 -0.69 -0.13
N ARG A 107 -13.91 -0.80 0.62
CA ARG A 107 -13.52 0.18 1.63
C ARG A 107 -12.00 0.19 1.79
N ILE A 108 -11.45 1.36 2.09
CA ILE A 108 -10.05 1.57 2.43
C ILE A 108 -9.97 2.00 3.89
N GLU A 109 -9.12 1.33 4.66
CA GLU A 109 -8.71 1.75 5.99
C GLU A 109 -7.21 2.09 5.93
N TYR A 110 -6.77 3.03 6.75
CA TYR A 110 -5.35 3.33 6.88
C TYR A 110 -4.95 3.53 8.34
N ARG A 111 -3.70 3.29 8.65
CA ARG A 111 -3.08 3.55 9.94
C ARG A 111 -1.77 4.29 9.72
N VAL A 112 -1.65 5.46 10.33
CA VAL A 112 -0.43 6.27 10.27
C VAL A 112 0.63 5.61 11.15
N ALA A 113 1.88 5.64 10.69
CA ALA A 113 3.04 5.15 11.44
C ALA A 113 4.04 6.28 11.66
N SER A 114 4.87 6.20 12.70
CA SER A 114 5.87 7.21 13.06
C SER A 114 7.04 7.31 12.07
N GLY A 115 7.14 6.37 11.11
CA GLY A 115 8.19 6.34 10.08
C GLY A 115 8.15 5.05 9.27
N GLU A 116 9.14 4.87 8.41
CA GLU A 116 9.23 3.71 7.52
C GLU A 116 9.36 2.39 8.28
N LEU A 117 10.16 2.39 9.35
CA LEU A 117 10.33 1.22 10.21
C LEU A 117 9.01 0.83 10.87
N GLY A 118 8.28 1.80 11.41
CA GLY A 118 6.96 1.59 12.01
C GLY A 118 5.96 1.04 11.01
N ALA A 119 5.92 1.59 9.80
CA ALA A 119 5.05 1.10 8.75
C ALA A 119 5.39 -0.35 8.34
N LEU A 120 6.68 -0.72 8.26
CA LEU A 120 7.12 -2.09 7.94
C LEU A 120 6.67 -3.10 9.00
N LEU A 121 6.90 -2.77 10.27
CA LEU A 121 6.55 -3.66 11.38
C LEU A 121 5.03 -3.79 11.52
N LEU A 122 4.31 -2.68 11.40
CA LEU A 122 2.84 -2.66 11.43
C LEU A 122 2.23 -3.47 10.27
N GLU A 123 2.77 -3.36 9.05
CA GLU A 123 2.35 -4.18 7.91
C GLU A 123 2.51 -5.68 8.22
N SER A 124 3.68 -6.08 8.73
CA SER A 124 3.97 -7.48 9.07
C SER A 124 3.01 -8.00 10.13
N HIS A 125 2.76 -7.22 11.18
CA HIS A 125 1.82 -7.54 12.25
C HIS A 125 0.39 -7.75 11.71
N LEU A 126 -0.14 -6.77 10.98
CA LEU A 126 -1.50 -6.81 10.43
C LEU A 126 -1.71 -7.95 9.42
N ILE A 127 -0.69 -8.27 8.62
CA ILE A 127 -0.77 -9.41 7.70
C ILE A 127 -0.87 -10.74 8.47
N LYS A 128 -0.17 -10.88 9.57
CA LYS A 128 -0.21 -12.09 10.39
C LYS A 128 -1.49 -12.19 11.20
N GLU A 129 -1.98 -11.09 11.73
CA GLU A 129 -3.22 -11.01 12.49
C GLU A 129 -4.44 -11.30 11.60
N TYR A 130 -4.57 -10.58 10.49
CA TYR A 130 -5.77 -10.61 9.65
C TYR A 130 -5.71 -11.59 8.48
N GLN A 131 -4.56 -12.14 8.14
CA GLN A 131 -4.38 -13.12 7.08
C GLN A 131 -5.02 -12.71 5.73
N PRO A 132 -4.74 -11.51 5.18
CA PRO A 132 -5.42 -10.97 4.01
C PRO A 132 -5.23 -11.86 2.76
N ILE A 133 -6.23 -11.94 1.89
CA ILE A 133 -6.30 -12.90 0.78
C ILE A 133 -5.07 -12.81 -0.14
N HIS A 134 -4.60 -11.60 -0.43
CA HIS A 134 -3.54 -11.36 -1.41
C HIS A 134 -2.12 -11.16 -0.85
N ASN A 135 -1.91 -11.31 0.49
CA ASN A 135 -0.59 -11.23 1.12
C ASN A 135 0.02 -12.61 1.43
N ARG A 136 -0.07 -13.56 0.51
CA ARG A 136 0.28 -14.98 0.76
C ARG A 136 1.71 -15.22 1.25
N GLN A 137 2.69 -14.45 0.80
CA GLN A 137 4.09 -14.62 1.16
C GLN A 137 4.37 -14.27 2.62
N LEU A 138 3.92 -13.08 3.06
CA LEU A 138 4.17 -12.57 4.42
C LEU A 138 3.39 -13.30 5.51
N ARG A 139 2.33 -14.03 5.17
CA ARG A 139 1.60 -14.86 6.15
C ARG A 139 2.45 -15.95 6.80
N ARG A 140 3.48 -16.44 6.11
CA ARG A 140 4.33 -17.55 6.53
C ARG A 140 5.66 -17.09 7.13
N GLU A 141 5.96 -15.80 7.09
CA GLU A 141 7.20 -15.26 7.65
C GLU A 141 7.13 -15.24 9.18
N ARG A 142 8.29 -15.46 9.81
CA ARG A 142 8.45 -15.36 11.27
C ARG A 142 8.22 -13.92 11.71
N GLN A 143 7.85 -13.73 12.98
CA GLN A 143 7.74 -12.40 13.59
C GLN A 143 9.05 -11.62 13.39
N LEU A 144 8.92 -10.38 12.89
CA LEU A 144 10.04 -9.45 12.85
C LEU A 144 10.40 -9.03 14.29
N CYS A 145 11.67 -8.76 14.51
CA CYS A 145 12.14 -8.20 15.75
C CYS A 145 13.06 -7.00 15.50
N ALA A 146 13.19 -6.16 16.51
CA ALA A 146 14.00 -4.94 16.48
C ALA A 146 14.67 -4.73 17.83
N TRP A 147 15.70 -3.90 17.87
CA TRP A 147 16.31 -3.46 19.11
C TRP A 147 15.63 -2.19 19.62
N GLN A 148 15.30 -2.16 20.90
CA GLN A 148 14.85 -0.97 21.61
C GLN A 148 15.90 -0.55 22.63
N VAL A 149 16.22 0.74 22.66
CA VAL A 149 17.12 1.32 23.65
C VAL A 149 16.27 2.05 24.68
N SER A 150 16.53 1.81 25.98
CA SER A 150 15.78 2.48 27.05
C SER A 150 16.11 3.98 27.10
N ASP A 151 15.08 4.80 27.34
CA ASP A 151 15.19 6.25 27.45
C ASP A 151 15.47 6.75 28.86
N ASP A 152 15.75 5.89 29.82
CA ASP A 152 15.99 6.31 31.20
C ASP A 152 17.36 7.00 31.33
N PRO A 153 17.40 8.35 31.47
CA PRO A 153 18.65 9.07 31.57
C PRO A 153 19.40 8.79 32.89
N ALA A 154 18.76 8.18 33.87
CA ALA A 154 19.34 7.82 35.16
C ALA A 154 19.90 6.40 35.21
N ALA A 155 19.55 5.56 34.22
CA ALA A 155 20.01 4.18 34.10
C ALA A 155 21.06 4.02 32.98
N ARG A 156 21.82 2.93 33.02
CA ARG A 156 22.63 2.56 31.85
C ARG A 156 21.70 2.23 30.68
N PRO A 157 22.05 2.64 29.46
CA PRO A 157 21.26 2.26 28.27
C PRO A 157 21.06 0.74 28.22
N LEU A 158 19.81 0.30 28.28
CA LEU A 158 19.46 -1.10 28.18
C LEU A 158 18.97 -1.35 26.76
N VAL A 159 19.62 -2.26 26.04
CA VAL A 159 19.22 -2.70 24.71
C VAL A 159 18.39 -3.97 24.83
N THR A 160 17.13 -3.89 24.46
CA THR A 160 16.17 -4.99 24.57
C THR A 160 15.68 -5.42 23.18
N LEU A 161 15.63 -6.72 22.94
CA LEU A 161 15.01 -7.25 21.71
C LEU A 161 13.50 -7.29 21.89
N ILE A 162 12.80 -6.54 21.01
CA ILE A 162 11.34 -6.49 20.98
C ILE A 162 10.83 -7.16 19.71
N TYR A 163 9.62 -7.70 19.78
CA TYR A 163 8.95 -8.32 18.65
C TYR A 163 7.78 -7.46 18.18
N GLU A 164 7.39 -7.62 16.92
CA GLU A 164 6.30 -6.85 16.31
C GLU A 164 4.98 -6.91 17.11
N SER A 165 4.75 -7.97 17.89
CA SER A 165 3.58 -8.10 18.78
C SER A 165 3.61 -7.16 19.99
N ASP A 166 4.79 -6.69 20.38
CA ASP A 166 5.04 -5.98 21.63
C ASP A 166 5.21 -4.46 21.42
N ILE A 167 5.09 -4.03 20.17
CA ILE A 167 5.40 -2.66 19.75
C ILE A 167 4.15 -1.78 19.80
N ASP A 168 4.26 -0.63 20.47
CA ASP A 168 3.33 0.49 20.29
C ASP A 168 3.68 1.23 18.99
N TRP A 169 2.83 1.10 17.98
CA TRP A 169 3.03 1.68 16.64
C TRP A 169 2.93 3.21 16.60
N THR A 170 2.42 3.81 17.66
CA THR A 170 2.24 5.27 17.78
C THR A 170 3.49 5.96 18.34
N THR A 171 4.31 5.23 19.08
CA THR A 171 5.50 5.73 19.77
C THR A 171 6.71 4.83 19.51
N LEU A 172 7.29 4.94 18.31
CA LEU A 172 8.50 4.19 17.93
C LEU A 172 9.78 4.98 18.23
N ASP A 173 9.87 5.56 19.40
CA ASP A 173 11.10 6.19 19.83
C ASP A 173 12.11 5.12 20.26
N ASN A 174 13.36 5.31 19.82
CA ASN A 174 14.51 4.45 20.19
C ASN A 174 14.40 2.98 19.77
N VAL A 175 13.74 2.70 18.63
CA VAL A 175 13.71 1.37 18.01
C VAL A 175 14.61 1.35 16.76
N PHE A 176 15.49 0.36 16.70
CA PHE A 176 16.54 0.29 15.68
C PHE A 176 16.60 -1.08 15.00
N GLY A 177 16.73 -1.07 13.68
CA GLY A 177 16.88 -2.23 12.83
C GLY A 177 15.61 -3.08 12.73
N THR A 178 15.57 -3.94 11.70
CA THR A 178 14.53 -4.97 11.55
C THR A 178 15.19 -6.28 11.16
N PHE A 179 14.88 -7.32 11.89
CA PHE A 179 15.51 -8.63 11.71
C PHE A 179 14.45 -9.72 11.60
N LYS A 180 14.71 -10.69 10.74
CA LYS A 180 13.82 -11.86 10.56
C LYS A 180 13.98 -12.90 11.68
N THR A 181 15.09 -12.87 12.41
CA THR A 181 15.37 -13.82 13.50
C THR A 181 16.19 -13.16 14.61
N LYS A 182 15.99 -13.61 15.85
CA LYS A 182 16.81 -13.22 17.00
C LYS A 182 18.32 -13.42 16.73
N ARG A 183 18.69 -14.52 16.08
CA ARG A 183 20.08 -14.80 15.75
C ARG A 183 20.70 -13.71 14.88
N GLN A 184 19.99 -13.31 13.81
CA GLN A 184 20.42 -12.21 12.93
C GLN A 184 20.57 -10.90 13.71
N ALA A 185 19.62 -10.59 14.59
CA ALA A 185 19.66 -9.39 15.41
C ALA A 185 20.90 -9.36 16.31
N VAL A 186 21.21 -10.47 16.99
CA VAL A 186 22.38 -10.59 17.87
C VAL A 186 23.70 -10.52 17.07
N GLU A 187 23.78 -11.19 15.92
CA GLU A 187 24.97 -11.14 15.06
C GLU A 187 25.30 -9.70 14.61
N VAL A 188 24.26 -8.92 14.23
CA VAL A 188 24.47 -7.52 13.85
C VAL A 188 24.85 -6.65 15.04
N LEU A 189 24.25 -6.86 16.22
CA LEU A 189 24.58 -6.10 17.41
C LEU A 189 26.06 -6.34 17.83
N ASN A 190 26.48 -7.61 17.87
CA ASN A 190 27.85 -7.97 18.20
C ASN A 190 28.86 -7.35 17.21
N LYS A 191 28.54 -7.41 15.92
CA LYS A 191 29.35 -6.78 14.89
C LYS A 191 29.52 -5.27 15.11
N LEU A 192 28.44 -4.57 15.45
CA LEU A 192 28.49 -3.14 15.79
C LEU A 192 29.29 -2.88 17.06
N ALA A 193 29.15 -3.74 18.09
CA ALA A 193 29.94 -3.64 19.32
C ALA A 193 31.45 -3.79 19.05
N ASP A 194 31.82 -4.78 18.24
CA ASP A 194 33.21 -5.01 17.82
C ASP A 194 33.77 -3.82 17.01
N GLU A 195 32.99 -3.31 16.03
CA GLU A 195 33.43 -2.20 15.17
C GLU A 195 33.64 -0.89 15.96
N HIS A 196 32.87 -0.69 17.03
CA HIS A 196 32.92 0.53 17.84
C HIS A 196 33.65 0.35 19.19
N GLY A 197 34.18 -0.82 19.46
CA GLY A 197 34.91 -1.11 20.71
C GLY A 197 34.02 -1.02 21.96
N LEU A 198 32.71 -1.36 21.81
CA LEU A 198 31.75 -1.41 22.91
C LEU A 198 31.91 -2.74 23.65
N CYS A 199 31.77 -2.72 24.98
CA CYS A 199 31.72 -3.95 25.76
C CYS A 199 30.41 -4.70 25.54
N ASP A 200 30.50 -6.03 25.46
CA ASP A 200 29.39 -6.96 25.43
C ASP A 200 28.52 -6.88 26.71
#